data_53b375ec8b9b6c50d1b49c1cb3e1e01a
#
_entry.id   53b375ec8b9b6c50d1b49c1cb3e1e01a
#
_cell.length_a   1.000
_cell.length_b   1.000
_cell.length_c   1.000
_cell.angle_alpha   90.00
_cell.angle_beta   90.00
_cell.angle_gamma   90.00
#
_symmetry.space_group_name_H-M   'P 1'
#
loop_
_entity.id
_entity.type
_entity.pdbx_description
1 polymer ?
#
loop_
_entity_poly.entity_id
_entity_poly.type
_entity_poly.pdbx_seq_one_letter_code
_entity_poly.pdbx_strand_id
1 'polypeptide(L)'
;MLMSEELFAPFRLVGGTNLSLRYGHRKSVDIDLFTDAEYRSLDFRAFEQFLRSHFPYYDCSDTTSIVGFGRGYYIGRSEEDAVKLDLMYTDPFLETAEVLNGIRMASVRDIIAMKMNVVSRGGRKKDFWDLHMLLDEYPLAEMFALHASRHEWEHDAEELLDKFTDFSIANADLDPVCLRGLDWDEIKLDLIETAEEFARNR
;
A
#
# COMPACT_ATOMS: atom_id res chain seq x y z
N MET A 1 6.31 -13.77 -12.81
CA MET A 1 6.30 -15.13 -12.22
C MET A 1 5.17 -15.30 -11.21
N LEU A 2 5.18 -14.73 -10.00
CA LEU A 2 4.12 -15.00 -9.00
C LEU A 2 2.71 -14.82 -9.56
N MET A 3 2.43 -13.72 -10.25
CA MET A 3 1.11 -13.40 -10.79
C MET A 3 0.63 -14.28 -11.95
N SER A 4 1.51 -15.11 -12.54
CA SER A 4 1.14 -16.10 -13.56
C SER A 4 0.77 -17.47 -12.98
N GLU A 5 1.01 -17.68 -11.69
CA GLU A 5 0.67 -18.92 -11.01
C GLU A 5 -0.77 -18.87 -10.47
N GLU A 6 -1.54 -19.93 -10.69
CA GLU A 6 -2.93 -20.04 -10.22
C GLU A 6 -3.02 -19.91 -8.69
N LEU A 7 -2.02 -20.40 -7.98
CA LEU A 7 -1.89 -20.30 -6.53
C LEU A 7 -2.04 -18.83 -6.05
N PHE A 8 -1.50 -17.85 -6.81
CA PHE A 8 -1.58 -16.41 -6.49
C PHE A 8 -2.76 -15.70 -7.15
N ALA A 9 -3.67 -16.43 -7.81
CA ALA A 9 -4.84 -15.82 -8.48
C ALA A 9 -5.72 -14.97 -7.56
N PRO A 10 -5.90 -15.27 -6.26
CA PRO A 10 -6.71 -14.43 -5.36
C PRO A 10 -6.09 -13.08 -5.02
N PHE A 11 -4.79 -12.89 -5.26
CA PHE A 11 -4.09 -11.70 -4.81
C PHE A 11 -4.04 -10.58 -5.86
N ARG A 12 -3.96 -9.34 -5.37
CA ARG A 12 -3.70 -8.12 -6.14
C ARG A 12 -2.48 -7.42 -5.58
N LEU A 13 -1.65 -6.86 -6.45
CA LEU A 13 -0.57 -5.97 -6.03
C LEU A 13 -1.18 -4.67 -5.50
N VAL A 14 -0.81 -4.29 -4.28
CA VAL A 14 -1.23 -3.05 -3.62
C VAL A 14 -0.01 -2.19 -3.26
N GLY A 15 -0.22 -1.19 -2.43
CA GLY A 15 0.84 -0.41 -1.80
C GLY A 15 1.64 0.48 -2.75
N GLY A 16 2.82 0.89 -2.28
CA GLY A 16 3.68 1.81 -3.01
C GLY A 16 4.22 1.25 -4.32
N THR A 17 4.40 -0.08 -4.43
CA THR A 17 4.91 -0.70 -5.65
C THR A 17 3.87 -0.68 -6.76
N ASN A 18 2.57 -0.82 -6.44
CA ASN A 18 1.49 -0.60 -7.40
C ASN A 18 1.58 0.81 -8.01
N LEU A 19 1.64 1.85 -7.16
CA LEU A 19 1.73 3.25 -7.61
C LEU A 19 3.04 3.54 -8.35
N SER A 20 4.15 3.00 -7.87
CA SER A 20 5.46 3.16 -8.53
C SER A 20 5.47 2.61 -9.96
N LEU A 21 4.86 1.45 -10.18
CA LEU A 21 4.75 0.84 -11.51
C LEU A 21 3.81 1.63 -12.45
N ARG A 22 2.79 2.32 -11.92
CA ARG A 22 1.86 3.13 -12.71
C ARG A 22 2.44 4.51 -13.05
N TYR A 23 3.00 5.17 -12.06
CA TYR A 23 3.30 6.61 -12.13
C TYR A 23 4.80 6.93 -12.18
N GLY A 24 5.68 6.01 -11.80
CA GLY A 24 7.13 6.24 -11.79
C GLY A 24 7.57 7.42 -10.93
N HIS A 25 6.83 7.74 -9.87
CA HIS A 25 7.05 8.93 -9.04
C HIS A 25 8.19 8.75 -8.01
N ARG A 26 8.37 7.53 -7.50
CA ARG A 26 9.44 7.16 -6.58
C ARG A 26 9.84 5.69 -6.74
N LYS A 27 10.96 5.28 -6.18
CA LYS A 27 11.31 3.86 -6.09
C LYS A 27 10.50 3.17 -5.00
N SER A 28 10.03 1.96 -5.30
CA SER A 28 9.43 1.03 -4.34
C SER A 28 9.89 -0.38 -4.70
N VAL A 29 10.26 -1.16 -3.70
CA VAL A 29 10.82 -2.51 -3.90
C VAL A 29 10.01 -3.60 -3.21
N ASP A 30 9.26 -3.28 -2.16
CA ASP A 30 8.43 -4.25 -1.45
C ASP A 30 7.28 -4.72 -2.34
N ILE A 31 6.91 -5.98 -2.23
CA ILE A 31 5.79 -6.59 -2.96
C ILE A 31 4.68 -6.86 -1.97
N ASP A 32 3.65 -6.03 -2.00
CA ASP A 32 2.46 -6.18 -1.17
C ASP A 32 1.35 -6.83 -2.00
N LEU A 33 1.06 -8.11 -1.75
CA LEU A 33 -0.01 -8.87 -2.40
C LEU A 33 -1.14 -9.10 -1.41
N PHE A 34 -2.26 -8.40 -1.63
CA PHE A 34 -3.41 -8.47 -0.75
C PHE A 34 -4.59 -9.15 -1.42
N THR A 35 -5.43 -9.79 -0.61
CA THR A 35 -6.62 -10.51 -1.04
C THR A 35 -7.80 -10.22 -0.13
N ASP A 36 -8.98 -10.05 -0.73
CA ASP A 36 -10.28 -10.00 -0.07
C ASP A 36 -11.00 -11.36 -0.03
N ALA A 37 -10.27 -12.46 -0.27
CA ALA A 37 -10.78 -13.81 -0.07
C ALA A 37 -11.20 -14.03 1.38
N GLU A 38 -12.14 -14.94 1.60
CA GLU A 38 -12.61 -15.27 2.95
C GLU A 38 -11.44 -15.58 3.89
N TYR A 39 -11.46 -14.98 5.07
CA TYR A 39 -10.42 -15.14 6.07
C TYR A 39 -10.19 -16.62 6.41
N ARG A 40 -8.93 -17.04 6.37
CA ARG A 40 -8.47 -18.44 6.53
C ARG A 40 -8.85 -19.41 5.40
N SER A 41 -9.34 -18.92 4.27
CA SER A 41 -9.62 -19.79 3.12
C SER A 41 -8.39 -20.23 2.34
N LEU A 42 -7.25 -19.54 2.51
CA LEU A 42 -6.02 -19.80 1.75
C LEU A 42 -5.05 -20.71 2.51
N ASP A 43 -4.43 -21.64 1.78
CA ASP A 43 -3.40 -22.53 2.32
C ASP A 43 -2.01 -21.87 2.26
N PHE A 44 -1.61 -21.20 3.34
CA PHE A 44 -0.31 -20.56 3.44
C PHE A 44 0.87 -21.53 3.35
N ARG A 45 0.68 -22.82 3.65
CA ARG A 45 1.72 -23.84 3.49
C ARG A 45 2.04 -24.07 2.01
N ALA A 46 1.03 -24.02 1.15
CA ALA A 46 1.24 -24.13 -0.29
C ALA A 46 2.06 -22.95 -0.83
N PHE A 47 1.79 -21.71 -0.38
CA PHE A 47 2.62 -20.55 -0.73
C PHE A 47 4.07 -20.70 -0.25
N GLU A 48 4.28 -21.11 0.99
CA GLU A 48 5.62 -21.34 1.54
C GLU A 48 6.39 -22.41 0.76
N GLN A 49 5.74 -23.51 0.42
CA GLN A 49 6.35 -24.57 -0.38
C GLN A 49 6.73 -24.06 -1.77
N PHE A 50 5.85 -23.30 -2.41
CA PHE A 50 6.13 -22.68 -3.69
C PHE A 50 7.33 -21.73 -3.61
N LEU A 51 7.33 -20.80 -2.64
CA LEU A 51 8.40 -19.81 -2.49
C LEU A 51 9.76 -20.51 -2.23
N ARG A 52 9.81 -21.49 -1.34
CA ARG A 52 11.04 -22.28 -1.05
C ARG A 52 11.56 -23.03 -2.27
N SER A 53 10.69 -23.47 -3.16
CA SER A 53 11.10 -24.25 -4.35
C SER A 53 11.55 -23.35 -5.52
N HIS A 54 11.14 -22.07 -5.55
CA HIS A 54 11.40 -21.19 -6.68
C HIS A 54 12.44 -20.09 -6.41
N PHE A 55 12.72 -19.81 -5.13
CA PHE A 55 13.71 -18.79 -4.75
C PHE A 55 14.87 -19.42 -4.00
N PRO A 56 16.13 -19.21 -4.44
CA PRO A 56 17.31 -19.68 -3.74
C PRO A 56 17.43 -19.17 -2.30
N TYR A 57 17.02 -17.92 -2.07
CA TYR A 57 16.88 -17.33 -0.74
C TYR A 57 15.41 -17.20 -0.36
N TYR A 58 15.09 -17.70 0.80
CA TYR A 58 13.78 -17.62 1.43
C TYR A 58 13.95 -17.45 2.93
N ASP A 59 13.34 -16.44 3.51
CA ASP A 59 13.18 -16.27 4.94
C ASP A 59 11.74 -15.89 5.29
N CYS A 60 11.28 -16.34 6.46
CA CYS A 60 10.00 -15.99 7.01
C CYS A 60 10.19 -15.64 8.48
N SER A 61 10.02 -14.39 8.82
CA SER A 61 10.22 -13.88 10.20
C SER A 61 9.18 -14.43 11.19
N ASP A 62 8.00 -14.83 10.70
CA ASP A 62 6.95 -15.44 11.52
C ASP A 62 6.96 -16.94 11.40
N THR A 63 7.51 -17.60 12.41
CA THR A 63 7.59 -19.07 12.52
C THR A 63 6.38 -19.69 13.21
N THR A 64 5.38 -18.90 13.60
CA THR A 64 4.18 -19.43 14.26
C THR A 64 3.36 -20.30 13.31
N SER A 65 2.73 -21.35 13.83
CA SER A 65 1.83 -22.20 13.05
C SER A 65 0.49 -21.54 12.73
N ILE A 66 0.19 -20.42 13.39
CA ILE A 66 -1.06 -19.66 13.22
C ILE A 66 -0.78 -18.50 12.29
N VAL A 67 -1.39 -18.54 11.11
CA VAL A 67 -1.42 -17.40 10.21
C VAL A 67 -2.54 -16.48 10.67
N GLY A 68 -2.18 -15.25 11.08
CA GLY A 68 -3.13 -14.19 11.40
C GLY A 68 -3.74 -13.60 10.12
N PHE A 69 -3.66 -12.29 9.94
CA PHE A 69 -4.14 -11.62 8.72
C PHE A 69 -3.26 -11.86 7.49
N GLY A 70 -2.18 -12.59 7.62
CA GLY A 70 -1.26 -12.90 6.53
C GLY A 70 0.13 -13.20 7.04
N ARG A 71 1.10 -13.19 6.13
CA ARG A 71 2.50 -13.49 6.44
C ARG A 71 3.45 -12.74 5.51
N GLY A 72 4.56 -12.25 6.08
CA GLY A 72 5.65 -11.60 5.37
C GLY A 72 6.80 -12.58 5.12
N TYR A 73 7.43 -12.43 3.97
CA TYR A 73 8.57 -13.23 3.51
C TYR A 73 9.65 -12.34 2.96
N TYR A 74 10.89 -12.82 2.98
CA TYR A 74 11.99 -12.29 2.19
C TYR A 74 12.40 -13.34 1.17
N ILE A 75 12.39 -12.99 -0.11
CA ILE A 75 12.68 -13.88 -1.22
C ILE A 75 13.66 -13.23 -2.19
N GLY A 76 14.60 -14.00 -2.71
CA GLY A 76 15.62 -13.48 -3.64
C GLY A 76 16.57 -14.56 -4.13
N ARG A 77 17.68 -14.13 -4.75
CA ARG A 77 18.79 -15.02 -5.11
C ARG A 77 19.77 -15.20 -3.95
N SER A 78 19.89 -14.17 -3.11
CA SER A 78 20.68 -14.16 -1.87
C SER A 78 20.00 -13.27 -0.85
N GLU A 79 20.53 -13.22 0.37
CA GLU A 79 20.06 -12.35 1.46
C GLU A 79 20.19 -10.87 1.07
N GLU A 80 21.27 -10.49 0.40
CA GLU A 80 21.57 -9.10 0.05
C GLU A 80 20.66 -8.55 -1.07
N ASP A 81 20.11 -9.42 -1.92
CA ASP A 81 19.18 -9.03 -2.99
C ASP A 81 17.72 -9.48 -2.71
N ALA A 82 17.44 -9.83 -1.45
CA ALA A 82 16.12 -10.25 -1.06
C ALA A 82 15.11 -9.08 -1.07
N VAL A 83 13.91 -9.38 -1.54
CA VAL A 83 12.78 -8.47 -1.59
C VAL A 83 11.73 -8.93 -0.57
N LYS A 84 11.15 -7.99 0.15
CA LYS A 84 10.04 -8.28 1.05
C LYS A 84 8.78 -8.56 0.22
N LEU A 85 8.11 -9.67 0.55
CA LEU A 85 6.83 -10.10 0.00
C LEU A 85 5.83 -10.26 1.14
N ASP A 86 4.80 -9.43 1.16
CA ASP A 86 3.68 -9.57 2.09
C ASP A 86 2.50 -10.23 1.37
N LEU A 87 2.00 -11.34 1.91
CA LEU A 87 0.76 -12.00 1.51
C LEU A 87 -0.27 -11.78 2.61
N MET A 88 -1.27 -10.92 2.39
CA MET A 88 -2.18 -10.47 3.44
C MET A 88 -3.64 -10.56 3.02
N TYR A 89 -4.51 -10.92 3.96
CA TYR A 89 -5.93 -10.65 3.85
C TYR A 89 -6.20 -9.17 4.08
N THR A 90 -7.23 -8.66 3.42
CA THR A 90 -7.70 -7.28 3.58
C THR A 90 -9.23 -7.23 3.51
N ASP A 91 -9.80 -6.11 3.90
CA ASP A 91 -11.21 -5.80 3.65
C ASP A 91 -11.52 -5.81 2.15
N PRO A 92 -12.79 -5.98 1.76
CA PRO A 92 -13.20 -6.00 0.35
C PRO A 92 -12.64 -4.81 -0.42
N PHE A 93 -12.18 -5.08 -1.64
CA PHE A 93 -11.79 -4.02 -2.56
C PHE A 93 -13.01 -3.25 -3.06
N LEU A 94 -12.87 -1.95 -3.29
CA LEU A 94 -13.93 -1.10 -3.84
C LEU A 94 -14.21 -1.42 -5.30
N GLU A 95 -13.18 -1.81 -6.04
CA GLU A 95 -13.24 -2.00 -7.49
C GLU A 95 -12.66 -3.34 -7.92
N THR A 96 -12.94 -3.74 -9.14
CA THR A 96 -12.35 -4.93 -9.75
C THR A 96 -10.86 -4.75 -9.99
N ALA A 97 -10.09 -5.86 -9.93
CA ALA A 97 -8.67 -5.81 -10.24
C ALA A 97 -8.42 -5.37 -11.68
N GLU A 98 -7.41 -4.54 -11.87
CA GLU A 98 -6.88 -4.18 -13.18
C GLU A 98 -5.68 -5.07 -13.52
N VAL A 99 -5.47 -5.31 -14.81
CA VAL A 99 -4.29 -6.05 -15.27
C VAL A 99 -3.38 -5.12 -16.07
N LEU A 100 -2.22 -4.81 -15.52
CA LEU A 100 -1.19 -4.01 -16.18
C LEU A 100 0.06 -4.87 -16.40
N ASN A 101 0.46 -5.06 -17.65
CA ASN A 101 1.62 -5.89 -18.03
C ASN A 101 1.60 -7.30 -17.41
N GLY A 102 0.42 -7.92 -17.30
CA GLY A 102 0.24 -9.25 -16.71
C GLY A 102 0.24 -9.29 -15.17
N ILE A 103 0.28 -8.13 -14.51
CA ILE A 103 0.20 -8.00 -13.06
C ILE A 103 -1.24 -7.62 -12.69
N ARG A 104 -1.91 -8.42 -11.84
CA ARG A 104 -3.18 -8.03 -11.22
C ARG A 104 -2.92 -6.99 -10.14
N MET A 105 -3.51 -5.83 -10.31
CA MET A 105 -3.31 -4.66 -9.46
C MET A 105 -4.65 -4.24 -8.86
N ALA A 106 -4.63 -3.81 -7.62
CA ALA A 106 -5.76 -3.06 -7.06
C ALA A 106 -5.90 -1.73 -7.81
N SER A 107 -7.11 -1.18 -7.87
CA SER A 107 -7.35 0.13 -8.46
C SER A 107 -6.60 1.23 -7.70
N VAL A 108 -6.35 2.35 -8.35
CA VAL A 108 -5.77 3.53 -7.66
C VAL A 108 -6.70 4.00 -6.55
N ARG A 109 -8.01 3.93 -6.73
CA ARG A 109 -9.02 4.30 -5.73
C ARG A 109 -8.94 3.42 -4.47
N ASP A 110 -8.72 2.10 -4.63
CA ASP A 110 -8.43 1.20 -3.51
C ASP A 110 -7.16 1.59 -2.77
N ILE A 111 -6.08 1.91 -3.51
CA ILE A 111 -4.81 2.32 -2.90
C ILE A 111 -4.96 3.64 -2.14
N ILE A 112 -5.71 4.60 -2.67
CA ILE A 112 -6.02 5.86 -1.97
C ILE A 112 -6.71 5.56 -0.64
N ALA A 113 -7.79 4.77 -0.64
CA ALA A 113 -8.50 4.43 0.58
C ALA A 113 -7.59 3.75 1.62
N MET A 114 -6.74 2.81 1.18
CA MET A 114 -5.75 2.15 2.03
C MET A 114 -4.72 3.13 2.59
N LYS A 115 -4.20 4.06 1.77
CA LYS A 115 -3.21 5.06 2.19
C LYS A 115 -3.80 6.08 3.16
N MET A 116 -5.01 6.54 2.90
CA MET A 116 -5.73 7.42 3.83
C MET A 116 -5.92 6.74 5.19
N ASN A 117 -6.23 5.44 5.22
CA ASN A 117 -6.32 4.67 6.46
C ASN A 117 -4.97 4.48 7.18
N VAL A 118 -3.87 4.39 6.44
CA VAL A 118 -2.51 4.40 7.04
C VAL A 118 -2.20 5.76 7.65
N VAL A 119 -2.51 6.85 6.93
CA VAL A 119 -2.28 8.23 7.39
C VAL A 119 -3.14 8.56 8.62
N SER A 120 -4.40 8.09 8.70
CA SER A 120 -5.26 8.30 9.88
C SER A 120 -4.64 7.73 11.18
N ARG A 121 -3.72 6.78 11.05
CA ARG A 121 -3.00 6.15 12.16
C ARG A 121 -1.55 6.62 12.32
N GLY A 122 -1.16 7.71 11.66
CA GLY A 122 0.20 8.26 11.68
C GLY A 122 1.08 7.67 10.59
N GLY A 123 0.77 7.99 9.35
CA GLY A 123 1.46 7.50 8.15
C GLY A 123 2.96 7.76 8.13
N ARG A 124 3.69 6.95 7.38
CA ARG A 124 5.11 7.13 7.09
C ARG A 124 5.29 8.15 5.97
N LYS A 125 6.48 8.73 5.86
CA LYS A 125 6.82 9.72 4.82
C LYS A 125 6.41 9.27 3.41
N LYS A 126 6.67 8.00 3.05
CA LYS A 126 6.29 7.41 1.76
C LYS A 126 4.77 7.40 1.50
N ASP A 127 3.95 7.37 2.55
CA ASP A 127 2.48 7.33 2.40
C ASP A 127 1.94 8.71 2.03
N PHE A 128 2.45 9.76 2.66
CA PHE A 128 2.17 11.14 2.29
C PHE A 128 2.69 11.47 0.87
N TRP A 129 3.88 10.95 0.52
CA TRP A 129 4.45 11.10 -0.82
C TRP A 129 3.56 10.52 -1.91
N ASP A 130 3.02 9.33 -1.64
CA ASP A 130 2.10 8.66 -2.55
C ASP A 130 0.78 9.43 -2.70
N LEU A 131 0.22 9.94 -1.59
CA LEU A 131 -1.02 10.73 -1.62
C LEU A 131 -0.82 12.07 -2.32
N HIS A 132 0.28 12.78 -2.03
CA HIS A 132 0.63 14.03 -2.70
C HIS A 132 0.64 13.87 -4.23
N MET A 133 1.31 12.84 -4.73
CA MET A 133 1.36 12.55 -6.16
C MET A 133 -0.02 12.35 -6.80
N LEU A 134 -0.98 11.85 -6.04
CA LEU A 134 -2.33 11.54 -6.51
C LEU A 134 -3.28 12.75 -6.47
N LEU A 135 -2.93 13.86 -5.80
CA LEU A 135 -3.79 15.04 -5.68
C LEU A 135 -4.14 15.70 -7.02
N ASP A 136 -3.26 15.59 -8.02
CA ASP A 136 -3.52 16.11 -9.36
C ASP A 136 -4.71 15.41 -10.06
N GLU A 137 -4.94 14.13 -9.78
CA GLU A 137 -5.98 13.32 -10.40
C GLU A 137 -7.19 13.10 -9.47
N TYR A 138 -6.95 13.07 -8.16
CA TYR A 138 -7.95 12.76 -7.13
C TYR A 138 -7.98 13.87 -6.08
N PRO A 139 -8.95 14.81 -6.16
CA PRO A 139 -9.11 15.85 -5.14
C PRO A 139 -9.25 15.27 -3.73
N LEU A 140 -8.78 15.99 -2.72
CA LEU A 140 -8.82 15.52 -1.32
C LEU A 140 -10.22 15.10 -0.86
N ALA A 141 -11.27 15.78 -1.32
CA ALA A 141 -12.67 15.42 -1.06
C ALA A 141 -13.00 14.00 -1.55
N GLU A 142 -12.48 13.60 -2.71
CA GLU A 142 -12.67 12.24 -3.24
C GLU A 142 -11.86 11.22 -2.43
N MET A 143 -10.64 11.55 -2.03
CA MET A 143 -9.82 10.67 -1.17
C MET A 143 -10.51 10.36 0.16
N PHE A 144 -11.15 11.39 0.76
CA PHE A 144 -11.97 11.22 1.98
C PHE A 144 -13.19 10.33 1.73
N ALA A 145 -13.89 10.52 0.61
CA ALA A 145 -15.04 9.68 0.25
C ALA A 145 -14.65 8.22 0.03
N LEU A 146 -13.48 7.97 -0.59
CA LEU A 146 -12.94 6.62 -0.77
C LEU A 146 -12.58 5.96 0.56
N HIS A 147 -11.96 6.70 1.48
CA HIS A 147 -11.70 6.22 2.82
C HIS A 147 -13.00 5.87 3.54
N ALA A 148 -14.01 6.75 3.52
CA ALA A 148 -15.31 6.49 4.14
C ALA A 148 -16.00 5.25 3.54
N SER A 149 -15.90 5.05 2.22
CA SER A 149 -16.53 3.91 1.54
C SER A 149 -15.89 2.56 1.90
N ARG A 150 -14.57 2.53 2.16
CA ARG A 150 -13.85 1.30 2.47
C ARG A 150 -13.75 1.03 3.97
N HIS A 151 -13.69 2.09 4.79
CA HIS A 151 -13.44 2.05 6.23
C HIS A 151 -14.56 2.77 6.99
N GLU A 152 -15.81 2.40 6.71
CA GLU A 152 -17.01 3.07 7.23
C GLU A 152 -17.00 3.22 8.75
N TRP A 153 -16.55 2.19 9.47
CA TRP A 153 -16.54 2.18 10.93
C TRP A 153 -15.33 2.90 11.57
N GLU A 154 -14.33 3.24 10.77
CA GLU A 154 -13.11 3.90 11.23
C GLU A 154 -13.00 5.33 10.69
N HIS A 155 -13.95 5.75 9.83
CA HIS A 155 -13.91 7.06 9.20
C HIS A 155 -14.42 8.14 10.14
N ASP A 156 -13.52 8.99 10.62
CA ASP A 156 -13.80 10.29 11.23
C ASP A 156 -13.12 11.36 10.37
N ALA A 157 -13.91 12.23 9.75
CA ALA A 157 -13.40 13.19 8.78
C ALA A 157 -12.63 14.34 9.43
N GLU A 158 -12.88 14.67 10.69
CA GLU A 158 -12.13 15.71 11.41
C GLU A 158 -10.79 15.15 11.87
N GLU A 159 -10.79 13.97 12.49
CA GLU A 159 -9.58 13.29 12.91
C GLU A 159 -8.68 12.98 11.70
N LEU A 160 -9.26 12.52 10.58
CA LEU A 160 -8.50 12.22 9.37
C LEU A 160 -7.85 13.48 8.78
N LEU A 161 -8.54 14.63 8.81
CA LEU A 161 -7.98 15.90 8.34
C LEU A 161 -6.80 16.36 9.22
N ASP A 162 -6.94 16.25 10.54
CA ASP A 162 -5.86 16.54 11.47
C ASP A 162 -4.65 15.62 11.23
N LYS A 163 -4.90 14.33 11.00
CA LYS A 163 -3.85 13.35 10.72
C LYS A 163 -3.22 13.53 9.33
N PHE A 164 -3.96 14.04 8.37
CA PHE A 164 -3.44 14.33 7.02
C PHE A 164 -2.38 15.44 7.02
N THR A 165 -2.36 16.28 8.04
CA THR A 165 -1.35 17.33 8.24
C THR A 165 -0.42 17.09 9.45
N ASP A 166 -0.57 15.95 10.14
CA ASP A 166 0.31 15.54 11.24
C ASP A 166 1.51 14.73 10.72
N PHE A 167 2.60 15.40 10.44
CA PHE A 167 3.83 14.78 9.94
C PHE A 167 4.81 14.34 11.06
N SER A 168 4.37 14.31 12.32
CA SER A 168 5.26 14.06 13.47
C SER A 168 6.01 12.73 13.35
N ILE A 169 5.34 11.65 12.95
CA ILE A 169 5.94 10.33 12.71
C ILE A 169 6.75 10.34 11.41
N ALA A 170 6.16 10.87 10.33
CA ALA A 170 6.78 10.88 9.01
C ALA A 170 8.11 11.67 8.97
N ASN A 171 8.24 12.73 9.76
CA ASN A 171 9.47 13.53 9.82
C ASN A 171 10.70 12.73 10.28
N ALA A 172 10.50 11.65 11.03
CA ALA A 172 11.59 10.78 11.50
C ALA A 172 11.98 9.69 10.46
N ASP A 173 11.18 9.49 9.42
CA ASP A 173 11.48 8.51 8.37
C ASP A 173 12.54 9.05 7.40
N LEU A 174 13.24 8.10 6.74
CA LEU A 174 14.10 8.42 5.60
C LEU A 174 13.26 8.85 4.39
N ASP A 175 13.81 9.74 3.58
CA ASP A 175 13.18 10.16 2.34
C ASP A 175 13.09 8.98 1.37
N PRO A 176 11.93 8.76 0.73
CA PRO A 176 11.86 7.83 -0.38
C PRO A 176 12.71 8.36 -1.54
N VAL A 177 13.23 7.45 -2.37
CA VAL A 177 13.98 7.85 -3.57
C VAL A 177 12.99 8.43 -4.58
N CYS A 178 12.82 9.76 -4.57
CA CYS A 178 11.97 10.48 -5.51
C CYS A 178 12.55 10.44 -6.92
N LEU A 179 11.68 10.27 -7.92
CA LEU A 179 12.04 10.27 -9.35
C LEU A 179 11.53 11.54 -10.08
N ARG A 180 10.85 12.44 -9.37
CA ARG A 180 10.28 13.69 -9.91
C ARG A 180 10.96 14.96 -9.39
N GLY A 181 11.98 14.83 -8.54
CA GLY A 181 12.77 15.95 -8.04
C GLY A 181 12.10 16.79 -6.95
N LEU A 182 11.02 16.28 -6.34
CA LEU A 182 10.37 16.91 -5.19
C LEU A 182 11.13 16.60 -3.90
N ASP A 183 11.08 17.50 -2.93
CA ASP A 183 11.57 17.27 -1.59
C ASP A 183 10.43 17.19 -0.55
N TRP A 184 10.79 16.82 0.68
CA TRP A 184 9.80 16.60 1.74
C TRP A 184 9.13 17.89 2.22
N ASP A 185 9.85 19.02 2.21
CA ASP A 185 9.28 20.29 2.67
C ASP A 185 8.27 20.85 1.66
N GLU A 186 8.54 20.69 0.36
CA GLU A 186 7.58 21.01 -0.71
C GLU A 186 6.30 20.17 -0.57
N ILE A 187 6.43 18.85 -0.41
CA ILE A 187 5.28 17.96 -0.25
C ILE A 187 4.43 18.32 0.98
N LYS A 188 5.06 18.60 2.13
CA LYS A 188 4.32 19.04 3.32
C LYS A 188 3.54 20.33 3.08
N LEU A 189 4.15 21.30 2.41
CA LEU A 189 3.51 22.56 2.13
C LEU A 189 2.26 22.36 1.26
N ASP A 190 2.39 21.63 0.16
CA ASP A 190 1.28 21.34 -0.75
C ASP A 190 0.13 20.58 -0.04
N LEU A 191 0.46 19.62 0.82
CA LEU A 191 -0.53 18.87 1.60
C LEU A 191 -1.27 19.77 2.60
N ILE A 192 -0.56 20.69 3.28
CA ILE A 192 -1.16 21.66 4.21
C ILE A 192 -2.09 22.60 3.45
N GLU A 193 -1.63 23.21 2.34
CA GLU A 193 -2.44 24.11 1.52
C GLU A 193 -3.70 23.43 1.00
N THR A 194 -3.58 22.17 0.53
CA THR A 194 -4.70 21.35 0.08
C THR A 194 -5.69 21.08 1.20
N ALA A 195 -5.22 20.76 2.41
CA ALA A 195 -6.07 20.51 3.57
C ALA A 195 -6.81 21.78 4.02
N GLU A 196 -6.13 22.95 4.02
CA GLU A 196 -6.74 24.25 4.33
C GLU A 196 -7.81 24.64 3.31
N GLU A 197 -7.57 24.41 2.03
CA GLU A 197 -8.56 24.64 0.97
C GLU A 197 -9.77 23.74 1.14
N PHE A 198 -9.55 22.45 1.40
CA PHE A 198 -10.61 21.50 1.68
C PHE A 198 -11.45 21.90 2.90
N ALA A 199 -10.80 22.32 4.00
CA ALA A 199 -11.51 22.78 5.20
C ALA A 199 -12.36 24.03 4.98
N ARG A 200 -11.92 24.96 4.10
CA ARG A 200 -12.70 26.17 3.76
C ARG A 200 -13.94 25.88 2.90
N ASN A 201 -13.93 24.79 2.15
CA ASN A 201 -14.99 24.42 1.20
C ASN A 201 -16.00 23.37 1.77
N ARG A 202 -15.82 22.93 3.00
CA ARG A 202 -16.76 22.09 3.76
C ARG A 202 -17.82 22.95 4.44
#